data_512aedc7edec7ef5d5237bd3ceaffbe7
#
_entry.id   512aedc7edec7ef5d5237bd3ceaffbe7
#
_cell.length_a   1.000
_cell.length_b   1.000
_cell.length_c   1.000
_cell.angle_alpha   90.00
_cell.angle_beta   90.00
_cell.angle_gamma   90.00
#
_symmetry.space_group_name_H-M   'P 1'
#
loop_
_entity.id
_entity.type
_entity.pdbx_description
1 polymer ?
#
loop_
_entity_poly.entity_id
_entity_poly.type
_entity_poly.pdbx_seq_one_letter_code
_entity_poly.pdbx_strand_id
1 'polypeptide(L)'
;MWVVDSCPAKIVYETLHLPHVLVPPASGSVLNVFTFPPDAGWEGKAGQKEVQAYFQSVGAPNASTFSPDAPHPYMQKTRTLDLCIVLEGEIVLVLDTQEVTVRQGDFVVNRGGNHAWSNRSDKPAVVAIASHDAK
;
A
#
# COMPACT_ATOMS: atom_id res chain seq x y z
N MET A 1 -12.20 -4.85 -2.42
CA MET A 1 -11.88 -3.41 -2.62
C MET A 1 -13.16 -2.62 -2.66
N TRP A 2 -13.18 -1.44 -2.06
CA TRP A 2 -14.28 -0.49 -2.18
C TRP A 2 -13.76 0.82 -2.76
N VAL A 3 -14.44 1.37 -3.77
CA VAL A 3 -14.03 2.61 -4.43
C VAL A 3 -15.12 3.68 -4.28
N VAL A 4 -14.71 4.87 -3.92
CA VAL A 4 -15.54 6.09 -3.90
C VAL A 4 -14.96 7.05 -4.92
N ASP A 5 -15.75 7.47 -5.91
CA ASP A 5 -15.30 8.28 -7.05
C ASP A 5 -15.70 9.76 -6.94
N SER A 6 -16.19 10.19 -5.80
CA SER A 6 -16.69 11.56 -5.62
C SER A 6 -16.69 12.00 -4.16
N CYS A 7 -16.69 13.31 -3.96
CA CYS A 7 -16.95 13.94 -2.68
C CYS A 7 -18.00 15.04 -2.90
N PRO A 8 -19.22 14.96 -2.26
CA PRO A 8 -19.66 13.89 -1.35
C PRO A 8 -19.75 12.51 -1.99
N ALA A 9 -19.57 11.45 -1.19
CA ALA A 9 -19.63 10.07 -1.64
C ALA A 9 -21.02 9.69 -2.15
N LYS A 10 -21.08 8.96 -3.27
CA LYS A 10 -22.29 8.31 -3.73
C LYS A 10 -22.49 7.00 -3.00
N ILE A 11 -23.74 6.72 -2.59
CA ILE A 11 -24.10 5.43 -2.03
C ILE A 11 -24.39 4.48 -3.19
N VAL A 12 -23.55 3.45 -3.36
CA VAL A 12 -23.69 2.43 -4.39
C VAL A 12 -23.79 1.05 -3.74
N TYR A 13 -24.38 0.09 -4.48
CA TYR A 13 -24.57 -1.26 -3.97
C TYR A 13 -23.26 -2.02 -3.80
N GLU A 14 -22.35 -1.91 -4.77
CA GLU A 14 -21.05 -2.57 -4.76
C GLU A 14 -20.08 -1.90 -5.76
N THR A 15 -18.79 -2.18 -5.62
CA THR A 15 -17.73 -1.74 -6.53
C THR A 15 -16.81 -2.89 -6.97
N LEU A 16 -17.28 -4.15 -6.87
CA LEU A 16 -16.49 -5.34 -7.17
C LEU A 16 -16.18 -5.50 -8.67
N HIS A 17 -17.01 -4.90 -9.52
CA HIS A 17 -16.83 -4.89 -10.99
C HIS A 17 -15.70 -3.95 -11.45
N LEU A 18 -15.21 -3.07 -10.59
CA LEU A 18 -14.15 -2.14 -10.94
C LEU A 18 -12.78 -2.84 -10.92
N PRO A 19 -11.84 -2.44 -11.78
CA PRO A 19 -10.49 -2.96 -11.74
C PRO A 19 -9.82 -2.64 -10.40
N HIS A 20 -8.98 -3.54 -9.95
CA HIS A 20 -8.23 -3.34 -8.70
C HIS A 20 -7.23 -2.19 -8.88
N VAL A 21 -7.30 -1.20 -7.99
CA VAL A 21 -6.43 -0.02 -8.02
C VAL A 21 -5.84 0.25 -6.63
N LEU A 22 -4.61 0.71 -6.63
CA LEU A 22 -3.91 1.15 -5.42
C LEU A 22 -4.22 2.62 -5.11
N VAL A 23 -4.28 3.44 -6.16
CA VAL A 23 -4.47 4.89 -6.03
C VAL A 23 -5.95 5.23 -6.26
N PRO A 24 -6.56 6.03 -5.38
CA PRO A 24 -7.95 6.44 -5.55
C PRO A 24 -8.15 7.34 -6.77
N PRO A 25 -9.38 7.41 -7.30
CA PRO A 25 -9.73 8.40 -8.30
C PRO A 25 -9.67 9.83 -7.71
N ALA A 26 -9.59 10.82 -8.59
CA ALA A 26 -9.57 12.24 -8.17
C ALA A 26 -10.78 12.58 -7.29
N SER A 27 -10.55 13.26 -6.18
CA SER A 27 -11.54 13.59 -5.14
C SER A 27 -12.23 12.36 -4.54
N GLY A 28 -11.60 11.21 -4.62
CA GLY A 28 -12.17 9.94 -4.18
C GLY A 28 -11.36 9.24 -3.12
N SER A 29 -11.75 7.98 -2.88
CA SER A 29 -11.09 7.11 -1.91
C SER A 29 -11.12 5.67 -2.40
N VAL A 30 -10.18 4.86 -1.93
CA VAL A 30 -10.21 3.42 -2.11
C VAL A 30 -9.88 2.72 -0.81
N LEU A 31 -10.67 1.71 -0.45
CA LEU A 31 -10.39 0.81 0.66
C LEU A 31 -9.95 -0.54 0.11
N ASN A 32 -8.74 -0.94 0.47
CA ASN A 32 -8.17 -2.24 0.15
C ASN A 32 -7.81 -3.00 1.44
N VAL A 33 -7.81 -4.32 1.34
CA VAL A 33 -7.21 -5.20 2.33
C VAL A 33 -6.09 -5.96 1.64
N PHE A 34 -4.86 -5.77 2.13
CA PHE A 34 -3.67 -6.39 1.58
C PHE A 34 -3.18 -7.50 2.49
N THR A 35 -2.80 -8.63 1.87
CA THR A 35 -2.06 -9.69 2.53
C THR A 35 -0.61 -9.61 2.08
N PHE A 36 0.29 -9.38 3.02
CA PHE A 36 1.73 -9.34 2.79
C PHE A 36 2.35 -10.66 3.18
N PRO A 37 2.82 -11.46 2.22
CA PRO A 37 3.57 -12.69 2.54
C PRO A 37 4.91 -12.32 3.18
N PRO A 38 5.57 -13.25 3.89
CA PRO A 38 6.93 -13.05 4.38
C PRO A 38 7.89 -12.64 3.26
N ASP A 39 8.71 -11.63 3.50
CA ASP A 39 9.68 -11.10 2.53
C ASP A 39 10.70 -12.15 2.09
N ALA A 40 11.04 -13.11 2.97
CA ALA A 40 11.94 -14.21 2.67
C ALA A 40 11.54 -15.04 1.43
N GLY A 41 10.26 -15.06 1.07
CA GLY A 41 9.75 -15.79 -0.10
C GLY A 41 10.10 -15.14 -1.44
N TRP A 42 10.35 -13.84 -1.48
CA TRP A 42 10.64 -13.07 -2.70
C TRP A 42 11.90 -12.19 -2.60
N GLU A 43 12.47 -12.04 -1.41
CA GLU A 43 13.68 -11.26 -1.18
C GLU A 43 14.83 -11.73 -2.09
N GLY A 44 15.56 -10.77 -2.67
CA GLY A 44 16.60 -11.04 -3.66
C GLY A 44 16.11 -11.31 -5.09
N LYS A 45 14.78 -11.41 -5.30
CA LYS A 45 14.17 -11.59 -6.63
C LYS A 45 13.48 -10.32 -7.15
N ALA A 46 13.35 -9.30 -6.32
CA ALA A 46 12.65 -8.05 -6.65
C ALA A 46 13.63 -7.01 -7.20
N GLY A 47 13.92 -7.08 -8.49
CA GLY A 47 14.64 -6.03 -9.22
C GLY A 47 13.69 -4.96 -9.77
N GLN A 48 14.25 -3.97 -10.46
CA GLN A 48 13.47 -2.86 -11.04
C GLN A 48 12.33 -3.33 -11.94
N LYS A 49 12.55 -4.36 -12.74
CA LYS A 49 11.56 -4.90 -13.68
C LYS A 49 10.37 -5.53 -12.94
N GLU A 50 10.62 -6.31 -11.92
CA GLU A 50 9.61 -6.99 -11.12
C GLU A 50 8.78 -5.97 -10.33
N VAL A 51 9.45 -4.98 -9.73
CA VAL A 51 8.80 -3.88 -9.00
C VAL A 51 7.91 -3.05 -9.92
N GLN A 52 8.42 -2.70 -11.11
CA GLN A 52 7.63 -1.94 -12.08
C GLN A 52 6.41 -2.72 -12.56
N ALA A 53 6.56 -4.02 -12.83
CA ALA A 53 5.44 -4.88 -13.21
C ALA A 53 4.37 -4.96 -12.12
N TYR A 54 4.76 -5.03 -10.85
CA TYR A 54 3.83 -5.00 -9.73
C TYR A 54 3.02 -3.69 -9.71
N PHE A 55 3.67 -2.51 -9.75
CA PHE A 55 2.97 -1.23 -9.70
C PHE A 55 2.08 -1.01 -10.92
N GLN A 56 2.43 -1.51 -12.09
CA GLN A 56 1.54 -1.54 -13.24
C GLN A 56 0.30 -2.40 -13.00
N SER A 57 0.48 -3.59 -12.41
CA SER A 57 -0.62 -4.52 -12.16
C SER A 57 -1.66 -4.00 -11.17
N VAL A 58 -1.27 -3.11 -10.26
CA VAL A 58 -2.16 -2.48 -9.27
C VAL A 58 -2.61 -1.06 -9.68
N GLY A 59 -2.46 -0.72 -10.96
CA GLY A 59 -2.94 0.57 -11.50
C GLY A 59 -2.20 1.80 -11.01
N ALA A 60 -0.96 1.66 -10.53
CA ALA A 60 -0.15 2.73 -9.97
C ALA A 60 1.27 2.79 -10.60
N PRO A 61 1.41 2.87 -11.93
CA PRO A 61 2.70 2.75 -12.61
C PRO A 61 3.74 3.79 -12.20
N ASN A 62 3.28 4.93 -11.68
CA ASN A 62 4.15 6.05 -11.27
C ASN A 62 4.39 6.11 -9.75
N ALA A 63 3.89 5.13 -8.98
CA ALA A 63 4.03 5.15 -7.52
C ALA A 63 5.42 4.70 -7.06
N SER A 64 6.09 3.82 -7.82
CA SER A 64 7.40 3.29 -7.47
C SER A 64 8.45 4.38 -7.36
N THR A 65 9.20 4.35 -6.26
CA THR A 65 10.42 5.14 -6.06
C THR A 65 11.64 4.23 -5.99
N PHE A 66 11.61 3.12 -6.71
CA PHE A 66 12.68 2.13 -6.73
C PHE A 66 14.05 2.77 -6.99
N SER A 67 15.01 2.40 -6.15
CA SER A 67 16.43 2.70 -6.32
C SER A 67 17.23 1.53 -5.77
N PRO A 68 18.39 1.16 -6.36
CA PRO A 68 19.25 0.12 -5.82
C PRO A 68 19.70 0.35 -4.37
N ASP A 69 19.76 1.63 -3.97
CA ASP A 69 20.18 2.05 -2.62
C ASP A 69 19.01 2.31 -1.67
N ALA A 70 17.78 2.08 -2.13
CA ALA A 70 16.59 2.28 -1.29
C ALA A 70 16.54 1.24 -0.16
N PRO A 71 15.98 1.60 1.01
CA PRO A 71 15.90 0.69 2.16
C PRO A 71 14.97 -0.51 1.91
N HIS A 72 14.12 -0.46 0.89
CA HIS A 72 13.25 -1.55 0.47
C HIS A 72 12.95 -1.46 -1.03
N PRO A 73 12.90 -2.56 -1.80
CA PRO A 73 12.68 -2.51 -3.25
C PRO A 73 11.29 -1.98 -3.63
N TYR A 74 10.27 -2.19 -2.80
CA TYR A 74 8.91 -1.72 -3.04
C TYR A 74 8.59 -0.37 -2.38
N MET A 75 9.60 0.50 -2.24
CA MET A 75 9.35 1.88 -1.84
C MET A 75 8.42 2.56 -2.84
N GLN A 76 7.43 3.29 -2.31
CA GLN A 76 6.41 3.96 -3.10
C GLN A 76 6.03 5.30 -2.49
N LYS A 77 5.59 6.20 -3.35
CA LYS A 77 5.07 7.51 -2.97
C LYS A 77 3.84 7.84 -3.81
N THR A 78 2.75 8.18 -3.14
CA THR A 78 1.48 8.58 -3.76
C THR A 78 0.99 9.89 -3.16
N ARG A 79 0.17 10.61 -3.92
CA ARG A 79 -0.53 11.82 -3.42
C ARG A 79 -1.79 11.39 -2.69
N THR A 80 -1.62 10.68 -1.59
CA THR A 80 -2.72 10.14 -0.80
C THR A 80 -2.51 10.40 0.70
N LEU A 81 -3.62 10.53 1.40
CA LEU A 81 -3.68 10.33 2.84
C LEU A 81 -4.17 8.92 3.09
N ASP A 82 -3.34 8.09 3.69
CA ASP A 82 -3.68 6.69 3.94
C ASP A 82 -3.95 6.47 5.42
N LEU A 83 -5.11 5.85 5.69
CA LEU A 83 -5.49 5.38 7.02
C LEU A 83 -5.36 3.86 7.02
N CYS A 84 -4.43 3.36 7.82
CA CYS A 84 -4.06 1.94 7.83
C CYS A 84 -4.33 1.31 9.20
N ILE A 85 -4.83 0.09 9.21
CA ILE A 85 -4.94 -0.72 10.43
C ILE A 85 -4.42 -2.14 10.17
N VAL A 86 -3.56 -2.64 11.07
CA VAL A 86 -3.09 -4.03 11.02
C VAL A 86 -4.19 -4.94 11.55
N LEU A 87 -4.74 -5.78 10.68
CA LEU A 87 -5.81 -6.72 11.03
C LEU A 87 -5.25 -8.02 11.58
N GLU A 88 -4.07 -8.44 11.10
CA GLU A 88 -3.44 -9.70 11.50
C GLU A 88 -1.92 -9.61 11.34
N GLY A 89 -1.20 -10.21 12.28
CA GLY A 89 0.25 -10.36 12.23
C GLY A 89 1.03 -9.11 12.65
N GLU A 90 2.26 -9.04 12.17
CA GLU A 90 3.21 -7.97 12.41
C GLU A 90 3.86 -7.57 11.08
N ILE A 91 4.07 -6.28 10.88
CA ILE A 91 4.71 -5.77 9.68
C ILE A 91 5.55 -4.53 10.00
N VAL A 92 6.60 -4.29 9.23
CA VAL A 92 7.47 -3.12 9.38
C VAL A 92 7.10 -2.09 8.31
N LEU A 93 6.75 -0.89 8.75
CA LEU A 93 6.65 0.27 7.88
C LEU A 93 8.06 0.85 7.70
N VAL A 94 8.57 0.77 6.49
CA VAL A 94 9.90 1.27 6.11
C VAL A 94 9.73 2.66 5.52
N LEU A 95 10.43 3.63 6.09
CA LEU A 95 10.49 5.02 5.63
C LEU A 95 11.91 5.32 5.12
N ASP A 96 12.13 6.52 4.58
CA ASP A 96 13.43 6.90 4.02
C ASP A 96 14.59 6.80 5.03
N THR A 97 14.35 7.15 6.29
CA THR A 97 15.39 7.25 7.32
C THR A 97 15.09 6.50 8.61
N GLN A 98 13.93 5.84 8.69
CA GLN A 98 13.51 5.11 9.89
C GLN A 98 12.57 3.97 9.55
N GLU A 99 12.35 3.09 10.51
CA GLU A 99 11.43 1.97 10.43
C GLU A 99 10.54 1.94 11.67
N VAL A 100 9.30 1.49 11.50
CA VAL A 100 8.35 1.31 12.59
C VAL A 100 7.73 -0.07 12.49
N THR A 101 7.86 -0.88 13.53
CA THR A 101 7.14 -2.15 13.63
C THR A 101 5.73 -1.90 14.12
N VAL A 102 4.76 -2.38 13.36
CA VAL A 102 3.33 -2.30 13.69
C VAL A 102 2.72 -3.70 13.79
N ARG A 103 1.81 -3.87 14.74
CA ARG A 103 1.21 -5.15 15.11
C ARG A 103 -0.30 -5.09 15.00
N GLN A 104 -0.93 -6.23 15.07
CA GLN A 104 -2.39 -6.35 15.08
C GLN A 104 -3.04 -5.34 16.03
N GLY A 105 -3.97 -4.54 15.49
CA GLY A 105 -4.68 -3.49 16.20
C GLY A 105 -4.00 -2.11 16.15
N ASP A 106 -2.74 -2.03 15.72
CA ASP A 106 -2.06 -0.75 15.54
C ASP A 106 -2.63 0.00 14.33
N PHE A 107 -2.65 1.32 14.46
CA PHE A 107 -3.17 2.24 13.45
C PHE A 107 -2.05 3.16 12.95
N VAL A 108 -1.99 3.34 11.63
CA VAL A 108 -1.01 4.21 10.97
C VAL A 108 -1.72 5.25 10.11
N VAL A 109 -1.29 6.49 10.20
CA VAL A 109 -1.64 7.56 9.25
C VAL A 109 -0.42 7.90 8.41
N ASN A 110 -0.43 7.54 7.12
CA ASN A 110 0.61 7.91 6.18
C ASN A 110 0.16 9.14 5.37
N ARG A 111 0.94 10.19 5.46
CA ARG A 111 0.64 11.49 4.86
C ARG A 111 1.38 11.70 3.53
N GLY A 112 1.32 10.72 2.64
CA GLY A 112 1.97 10.77 1.33
C GLY A 112 3.49 10.68 1.37
N GLY A 113 4.06 10.19 2.47
CA GLY A 113 5.49 9.93 2.60
C GLY A 113 5.96 8.73 1.77
N ASN A 114 7.22 8.76 1.36
CA ASN A 114 7.85 7.60 0.72
C ASN A 114 7.93 6.44 1.71
N HIS A 115 7.44 5.26 1.33
CA HIS A 115 7.33 4.14 2.25
C HIS A 115 7.28 2.79 1.54
N ALA A 116 7.51 1.74 2.31
CA ALA A 116 7.21 0.35 1.94
C ALA A 116 6.70 -0.43 3.16
N TRP A 117 6.02 -1.53 2.89
CA TRP A 117 5.60 -2.49 3.88
C TRP A 117 6.50 -3.74 3.79
N SER A 118 7.18 -4.09 4.88
CA SER A 118 8.13 -5.20 4.95
C SER A 118 7.69 -6.23 5.97
N ASN A 119 7.33 -7.42 5.51
CA ASN A 119 6.97 -8.52 6.41
C ASN A 119 8.19 -9.40 6.69
N ARG A 120 8.85 -9.13 7.79
CA ARG A 120 10.04 -9.85 8.27
C ARG A 120 9.73 -11.05 9.15
N SER A 121 8.44 -11.31 9.38
CA SER A 121 7.97 -12.47 10.14
C SER A 121 7.90 -13.73 9.25
N ASP A 122 7.56 -14.86 9.86
CA ASP A 122 7.37 -16.14 9.17
C ASP A 122 5.92 -16.41 8.77
N LYS A 123 5.01 -15.45 9.02
CA LYS A 123 3.57 -15.57 8.75
C LYS A 123 3.08 -14.39 7.92
N PRO A 124 2.00 -14.58 7.15
CA PRO A 124 1.36 -13.44 6.46
C PRO A 124 0.91 -12.35 7.44
N ALA A 125 1.01 -11.11 7.01
CA ALA A 125 0.41 -9.95 7.69
C ALA A 125 -0.73 -9.38 6.84
N VAL A 126 -1.80 -8.95 7.49
CA VAL A 126 -2.99 -8.39 6.82
C VAL A 126 -3.19 -6.95 7.28
N VAL A 127 -3.27 -6.04 6.33
CA VAL A 127 -3.44 -4.61 6.59
C VAL A 127 -4.61 -4.07 5.75
N ALA A 128 -5.56 -3.43 6.41
CA ALA A 128 -6.58 -2.64 5.73
C ALA A 128 -6.06 -1.21 5.52
N ILE A 129 -6.18 -0.70 4.31
CA ILE A 129 -5.70 0.63 3.94
C ILE A 129 -6.81 1.38 3.21
N ALA A 130 -7.25 2.50 3.80
CA ALA A 130 -8.13 3.45 3.16
C ALA A 130 -7.29 4.63 2.64
N SER A 131 -7.16 4.74 1.33
CA SER A 131 -6.40 5.80 0.67
C SER A 131 -7.36 6.86 0.14
N HIS A 132 -7.11 8.12 0.49
CA HIS A 132 -7.88 9.28 0.04
C HIS A 132 -7.03 10.13 -0.88
N ASP A 133 -7.60 10.59 -2.00
CA ASP A 133 -6.96 11.57 -2.86
C ASP A 133 -6.62 12.83 -2.06
N ALA A 134 -5.38 13.32 -2.17
CA ALA A 134 -4.86 14.41 -1.37
C ALA A 134 -4.15 15.48 -2.22
N LYS A 135 -4.03 16.67 -1.63
CA LYS A 135 -3.35 17.82 -2.26
C LYS A 135 -2.01 18.10 -1.62
#